data_54c50c457a2d302b73fc7de93ed83168
#
_entry.id   54c50c457a2d302b73fc7de93ed83168
#
_cell.length_a   1.000
_cell.length_b   1.000
_cell.length_c   1.000
_cell.angle_alpha   90.00
_cell.angle_beta   90.00
_cell.angle_gamma   90.00
#
_symmetry.space_group_name_H-M   'P 1'
#
loop_
_entity.id
_entity.type
_entity.pdbx_description
1 polymer ?
#
loop_
_entity_poly.entity_id
_entity_poly.type
_entity_poly.pdbx_seq_one_letter_code
_entity_poly.pdbx_strand_id
1 'polypeptide(L)' 'MKTLNVYDKDLKEISSLVEQFIDTDERPIQIITKYDFYCKKKKVVGEILNRKRSLKEMKFICLYNTPYISWRIYV' A
#
# COMPACT_ATOMS: atom_id res chain seq x y z
N MET A 1 12.63 0.21 -8.62
CA MET A 1 11.32 -0.10 -8.00
C MET A 1 10.50 1.17 -7.90
N LYS A 2 9.28 1.13 -8.36
CA LYS A 2 8.38 2.28 -8.31
C LYS A 2 7.73 2.37 -6.93
N THR A 3 7.67 3.58 -6.35
CA THR A 3 7.20 3.80 -4.99
C THR A 3 6.07 4.82 -4.96
N LEU A 4 5.01 4.52 -4.21
CA LEU A 4 3.91 5.43 -3.93
C LEU A 4 3.94 5.84 -2.46
N ASN A 5 4.11 7.13 -2.19
CA ASN A 5 4.03 7.67 -0.84
C ASN A 5 2.61 8.17 -0.57
N VAL A 6 2.01 7.69 0.51
CA VAL A 6 0.64 8.08 0.86
C VAL A 6 0.52 8.74 2.23
N TYR A 7 1.64 9.03 2.89
CA TYR A 7 1.61 9.54 4.26
C TYR A 7 1.11 10.99 4.36
N ASP A 8 1.08 11.74 3.27
CA ASP A 8 0.55 13.11 3.25
C ASP A 8 -0.81 13.20 2.53
N LYS A 9 -1.44 12.07 2.24
CA LYS A 9 -2.72 12.01 1.54
C LYS A 9 -3.85 11.71 2.51
N ASP A 10 -5.07 12.15 2.19
CA ASP A 10 -6.23 11.79 2.97
C ASP A 10 -6.72 10.36 2.62
N LEU A 11 -7.64 9.83 3.42
CA LEU A 11 -8.06 8.43 3.28
C LEU A 11 -8.75 8.15 1.94
N LYS A 12 -9.49 9.11 1.41
CA LYS A 12 -10.15 8.94 0.11
C LYS A 12 -9.15 8.91 -1.03
N GLU A 13 -8.17 9.80 -0.99
CA GLU A 13 -7.11 9.83 -1.99
C GLU A 13 -6.29 8.54 -1.97
N ILE A 14 -5.98 8.03 -0.77
CA ILE A 14 -5.22 6.80 -0.60
C ILE A 14 -5.90 5.64 -1.30
N SER A 15 -7.21 5.45 -1.09
CA SER A 15 -7.94 4.35 -1.73
C SER A 15 -7.80 4.38 -3.24
N SER A 16 -8.04 5.53 -3.84
CA SER A 16 -7.97 5.68 -5.30
C SER A 16 -6.55 5.46 -5.82
N LEU A 17 -5.56 6.09 -5.17
CA LEU A 17 -4.16 6.02 -5.60
C LEU A 17 -3.61 4.61 -5.48
N VAL A 18 -3.90 3.92 -4.38
CA VAL A 18 -3.40 2.57 -4.15
C VAL A 18 -4.01 1.60 -5.16
N GLU A 19 -5.31 1.68 -5.40
CA GLU A 19 -5.95 0.81 -6.38
C GLU A 19 -5.36 0.98 -7.78
N GLN A 20 -5.15 2.21 -8.23
CA GLN A 20 -4.54 2.48 -9.52
C GLN A 20 -3.09 1.98 -9.57
N PHE A 21 -2.35 2.18 -8.48
CA PHE A 21 -0.95 1.81 -8.43
C PHE A 21 -0.75 0.29 -8.50
N ILE A 22 -1.61 -0.46 -7.81
CA ILE A 22 -1.57 -1.93 -7.81
C ILE A 22 -1.91 -2.49 -9.19
N ASP A 23 -2.76 -1.82 -9.95
CA ASP A 23 -3.21 -2.29 -11.26
C ASP A 23 -2.16 -2.11 -12.36
N THR A 24 -1.02 -1.49 -12.06
CA THR A 24 0.08 -1.40 -13.03
C THR A 24 0.73 -2.77 -13.21
N ASP A 25 1.35 -2.98 -14.37
CA ASP A 25 2.05 -4.23 -14.68
C ASP A 25 3.48 -4.28 -14.12
N GLU A 26 3.96 -3.18 -13.57
CA GLU A 26 5.31 -3.13 -13.01
C GLU A 26 5.39 -3.91 -11.71
N ARG A 27 6.46 -4.66 -11.56
CA ARG A 27 6.80 -5.37 -10.32
C ARG A 27 8.33 -5.42 -10.18
N PRO A 28 8.89 -5.30 -8.99
CA PRO A 28 8.21 -4.99 -7.73
C PRO A 28 7.81 -3.51 -7.62
N ILE A 29 6.79 -3.25 -6.81
CA ILE A 29 6.37 -1.89 -6.46
C ILE A 29 6.30 -1.77 -4.94
N GLN A 30 6.30 -0.54 -4.44
CA GLN A 30 6.29 -0.28 -3.00
C GLN A 30 5.31 0.84 -2.67
N ILE A 31 4.57 0.65 -1.59
CA ILE A 31 3.68 1.68 -1.02
C ILE A 31 4.21 2.02 0.36
N ILE A 32 4.36 3.31 0.67
CA ILE A 32 4.90 3.75 1.95
C ILE A 32 3.93 4.71 2.63
N THR A 33 3.70 4.49 3.93
CA THR A 33 3.00 5.44 4.79
C THR A 33 3.78 5.62 6.09
N LYS A 34 3.34 6.58 6.91
CA LYS A 34 3.86 6.75 8.27
C LYS A 34 2.80 6.29 9.27
N TYR A 35 3.24 5.91 10.47
CA TYR A 35 2.33 5.67 11.58
C TYR A 35 1.52 6.91 11.85
N ASP A 36 0.21 6.76 11.96
CA ASP A 36 -0.65 7.77 12.51
C ASP A 36 -1.24 7.28 13.83
N PHE A 37 -1.92 8.16 14.54
CA PHE A 37 -2.39 7.88 15.90
C PHE A 37 -3.30 6.64 15.98
N TYR A 38 -4.12 6.39 14.95
CA TYR A 38 -5.06 5.27 14.93
C TYR A 38 -4.72 4.24 13.86
N CYS A 39 -3.58 4.37 13.23
CA CYS A 39 -3.17 3.50 12.11
C CYS A 39 -4.22 3.42 10.99
N LYS A 40 -4.94 4.51 10.74
CA LYS A 40 -6.01 4.54 9.74
C LYS A 40 -5.49 4.31 8.33
N LYS A 41 -4.39 4.96 7.98
CA LYS A 41 -3.80 4.81 6.65
C LYS A 41 -3.29 3.39 6.43
N LYS A 42 -2.65 2.82 7.44
CA LYS A 42 -2.22 1.42 7.38
C LYS A 42 -3.38 0.48 7.14
N LYS A 43 -4.49 0.68 7.85
CA LYS A 43 -5.69 -0.15 7.70
C LYS A 43 -6.27 -0.06 6.29
N VAL A 44 -6.38 1.14 5.76
CA VAL A 44 -6.92 1.34 4.41
C VAL A 44 -6.07 0.64 3.36
N VAL A 45 -4.75 0.85 3.40
CA VAL A 45 -3.84 0.19 2.46
C VAL A 45 -3.90 -1.33 2.61
N GLY A 46 -3.86 -1.82 3.85
CA GLY A 46 -3.92 -3.26 4.12
C GLY A 46 -5.19 -3.90 3.61
N GLU A 47 -6.33 -3.25 3.79
CA GLU A 47 -7.62 -3.75 3.31
C GLU A 47 -7.66 -3.84 1.77
N ILE A 48 -7.15 -2.81 1.11
CA ILE A 48 -7.09 -2.80 -0.36
C ILE A 48 -6.20 -3.94 -0.86
N LEU A 49 -5.02 -4.11 -0.26
CA LEU A 49 -4.10 -5.17 -0.65
C LEU A 49 -4.69 -6.56 -0.42
N ASN A 50 -5.35 -6.78 0.71
CA ASN A 50 -5.99 -8.06 1.00
C ASN A 50 -7.12 -8.36 0.01
N ARG A 51 -7.93 -7.37 -0.32
CA ARG A 51 -9.00 -7.52 -1.30
C ARG A 51 -8.45 -7.85 -2.68
N LYS A 52 -7.43 -7.14 -3.12
CA LYS A 52 -6.80 -7.39 -4.43
C LYS A 52 -6.12 -8.75 -4.48
N ARG A 53 -5.51 -9.18 -3.38
CA ARG A 53 -4.88 -10.51 -3.31
C ARG A 53 -5.91 -11.62 -3.49
N SER A 54 -7.14 -11.42 -3.00
CA SER A 54 -8.22 -12.40 -3.17
C SER A 54 -8.70 -12.49 -4.62
N LEU A 55 -8.60 -11.38 -5.37
CA LEU A 55 -9.09 -11.31 -6.75
C LEU A 55 -8.03 -11.65 -7.78
N LYS A 56 -6.78 -11.39 -7.47
CA LYS A 56 -5.64 -11.62 -8.36
C LYS A 56 -4.55 -12.34 -7.59
N GLU A 57 -3.80 -13.19 -8.27
CA GLU A 57 -2.62 -13.79 -7.67
C GLU A 57 -1.58 -12.70 -7.43
N MET A 58 -1.43 -12.30 -6.18
CA MET A 58 -0.54 -11.21 -5.78
C MET A 58 0.17 -11.57 -4.49
N LYS A 59 1.47 -11.30 -4.43
CA LYS A 59 2.29 -11.54 -3.24
C LYS A 59 2.87 -10.24 -2.75
N PHE A 60 2.72 -9.98 -1.48
CA PHE A 60 3.29 -8.78 -0.86
C PHE A 60 3.78 -9.07 0.55
N ILE A 61 4.68 -8.22 1.03
CA ILE A 61 5.13 -8.23 2.43
C ILE A 61 4.97 -6.84 3.02
N CYS A 62 4.70 -6.78 4.32
CA CYS A 62 4.62 -5.54 5.07
C CYS A 62 5.88 -5.40 5.91
N LEU A 63 6.56 -4.26 5.79
CA LEU A 63 7.80 -3.96 6.49
C LEU A 63 7.59 -2.76 7.41
N TYR A 64 8.13 -2.88 8.63
CA TYR A 64 8.05 -1.82 9.63
C TYR A 64 9.43 -1.22 9.85
N ASN A 65 9.55 0.07 9.58
CA ASN A 65 10.79 0.82 9.81
C ASN A 65 10.39 2.18 10.37
N THR A 66 10.19 2.22 11.67
CA THR A 66 9.66 3.39 12.39
C THR A 66 10.36 4.68 11.95
N PRO A 67 9.62 5.75 11.59
CA PRO A 67 8.14 5.89 11.65
C PRO A 67 7.40 5.40 10.40
N TYR A 68 8.03 4.65 9.53
CA TYR A 68 7.46 4.24 8.25
C TYR A 68 6.92 2.83 8.28
N ILE A 69 5.86 2.62 7.49
CA ILE A 69 5.32 1.29 7.18
C ILE A 69 5.31 1.19 5.66
N SER A 70 5.83 0.10 5.13
CA SER A 70 5.84 -0.11 3.68
C SER A 70 5.32 -1.49 3.31
N TRP A 71 4.76 -1.56 2.12
CA TRP A 71 4.32 -2.82 1.52
C TRP A 71 5.03 -2.97 0.20
N ARG A 72 5.75 -4.08 0.04
CA ARG A 72 6.38 -4.43 -1.24
C ARG A 72 5.59 -5.51 -1.90
N ILE A 73 5.22 -5.26 -3.15
CA ILE A 73 4.42 -6.19 -3.95
C ILE A 73 5.32 -6.74 -5.04
N TYR A 74 5.54 -8.04 -5.01
CA TYR A 74 6.51 -8.70 -5.89
C TYR A 74 5.89 -9.34 -7.13
N VAL A 75 4.64 -9.73 -7.01
CA VAL A 75 3.95 -10.42 -8.11
C VAL A 75 2.59 -9.80 -8.34
#